data_bdc6a77c4ea5e6dfc71676128f0ac5b3
#
_entry.id   bdc6a77c4ea5e6dfc71676128f0ac5b3
#
_cell.length_a   1.000
_cell.length_b   1.000
_cell.length_c   1.000
_cell.angle_alpha   90.00
_cell.angle_beta   90.00
_cell.angle_gamma   90.00
#
_symmetry.space_group_name_H-M   'P 1'
#
loop_
_entity.id
_entity.type
_entity.pdbx_description
1 polymer ?
#
loop_
_entity_poly.entity_id
_entity_poly.type
_entity_poly.pdbx_seq_one_letter_code
_entity_poly.pdbx_strand_id
1 'polypeptide(L)'
;MNSKDESPSVAVERALAMLEAVAHEPEGLSNAEISRKLQIPKSSASYILRTLETQGYLNRDAASGKYRVGLKILSLSRGALSGIDVREVALPIMRHLVEKTSLTCHLAILDGPEAVYIEKVEPPGFIRMDTWVGRRMRVHATSVGKALVAYIPQERREKIVSERAMEKRTPKTITTLPRLLKELEKVRTQGYAVDDEENNLGARCVGAPVFNQQGAIEASVGLSGTIGQVNAQTMPRIVEALKDAARHISMQLGYRAPHRRVGA
;
A
#
# COMPACT_ATOMS: atom_id res chain seq x y z
N MET A 1 -15.62 8.36 36.87
CA MET A 1 -16.44 7.84 35.77
C MET A 1 -15.68 6.69 35.19
N ASN A 2 -16.19 5.45 35.38
CA ASN A 2 -15.56 4.20 34.98
C ASN A 2 -15.56 4.11 33.44
N SER A 3 -14.41 4.16 32.80
CA SER A 3 -14.23 3.63 31.46
C SER A 3 -14.32 2.11 31.56
N LYS A 4 -15.47 1.53 31.22
CA LYS A 4 -15.57 0.11 30.93
C LYS A 4 -14.67 -0.15 29.73
N ASP A 5 -13.61 -0.93 29.93
CA ASP A 5 -12.89 -1.62 28.87
C ASP A 5 -13.91 -2.52 28.17
N GLU A 6 -14.52 -2.03 27.08
CA GLU A 6 -15.39 -2.84 26.24
C GLU A 6 -14.46 -3.77 25.44
N SER A 7 -14.44 -5.05 25.85
CA SER A 7 -13.75 -6.08 25.05
C SER A 7 -14.31 -6.11 23.63
N PRO A 8 -13.46 -6.25 22.59
CA PRO A 8 -13.92 -6.31 21.21
C PRO A 8 -14.99 -7.37 20.99
N SER A 9 -15.98 -7.07 20.14
CA SER A 9 -17.04 -8.04 19.83
C SER A 9 -16.49 -9.22 19.03
N VAL A 10 -16.41 -10.39 19.66
CA VAL A 10 -15.93 -11.64 19.04
C VAL A 10 -16.68 -11.98 17.75
N ALA A 11 -17.98 -11.67 17.66
CA ALA A 11 -18.77 -11.92 16.45
C ALA A 11 -18.32 -11.00 15.29
N VAL A 12 -18.03 -9.74 15.58
CA VAL A 12 -17.54 -8.77 14.58
C VAL A 12 -16.13 -9.15 14.12
N GLU A 13 -15.24 -9.47 15.03
CA GLU A 13 -13.87 -9.93 14.68
C GLU A 13 -13.91 -11.17 13.78
N ARG A 14 -14.75 -12.14 14.11
CA ARG A 14 -14.94 -13.34 13.27
C ARG A 14 -15.51 -13.01 11.91
N ALA A 15 -16.47 -12.09 11.81
CA ALA A 15 -17.03 -11.68 10.54
C ALA A 15 -15.98 -11.02 9.63
N LEU A 16 -15.15 -10.13 10.17
CA LEU A 16 -14.05 -9.49 9.45
C LEU A 16 -13.00 -10.50 8.99
N ALA A 17 -12.58 -11.41 9.89
CA ALA A 17 -11.63 -12.46 9.54
C ALA A 17 -12.15 -13.40 8.44
N MET A 18 -13.46 -13.70 8.41
CA MET A 18 -14.08 -14.50 7.35
C MET A 18 -14.07 -13.76 6.01
N LEU A 19 -14.38 -12.45 5.98
CA LEU A 19 -14.30 -11.63 4.77
C LEU A 19 -12.88 -11.60 4.21
N GLU A 20 -11.89 -11.38 5.06
CA GLU A 20 -10.47 -11.37 4.68
C GLU A 20 -10.02 -12.74 4.15
N ALA A 21 -10.39 -13.83 4.84
CA ALA A 21 -10.03 -15.18 4.42
C ALA A 21 -10.59 -15.51 3.02
N VAL A 22 -11.86 -15.13 2.75
CA VAL A 22 -12.50 -15.37 1.45
C VAL A 22 -11.90 -14.46 0.37
N ALA A 23 -11.53 -13.23 0.70
CA ALA A 23 -10.93 -12.28 -0.25
C ALA A 23 -9.57 -12.74 -0.80
N HIS A 24 -8.83 -13.55 -0.04
CA HIS A 24 -7.53 -14.10 -0.46
C HIS A 24 -7.62 -15.38 -1.32
N GLU A 25 -8.83 -15.91 -1.53
CA GLU A 25 -9.05 -17.17 -2.25
C GLU A 25 -9.95 -16.95 -3.48
N PRO A 26 -9.40 -16.77 -4.67
CA PRO A 26 -10.17 -16.48 -5.88
C PRO A 26 -11.26 -17.52 -6.19
N GLU A 27 -10.98 -18.79 -5.88
CA GLU A 27 -11.94 -19.91 -6.06
C GLU A 27 -13.02 -19.97 -4.97
N GLY A 28 -12.95 -19.07 -3.98
CA GLY A 28 -13.83 -19.06 -2.83
C GLY A 28 -13.56 -20.18 -1.84
N LEU A 29 -14.19 -20.10 -0.66
CA LEU A 29 -14.06 -21.05 0.44
C LEU A 29 -15.43 -21.57 0.86
N SER A 30 -15.52 -22.88 1.15
CA SER A 30 -16.67 -23.48 1.82
C SER A 30 -16.68 -23.15 3.32
N ASN A 31 -17.85 -23.30 3.96
CA ASN A 31 -17.95 -23.13 5.43
C ASN A 31 -16.95 -24.03 6.18
N ALA A 32 -16.73 -25.25 5.70
CA ALA A 32 -15.80 -26.20 6.35
C ALA A 32 -14.34 -25.73 6.27
N GLU A 33 -13.94 -25.16 5.13
CA GLU A 33 -12.60 -24.60 4.93
C GLU A 33 -12.37 -23.35 5.78
N ILE A 34 -13.35 -22.43 5.81
CA ILE A 34 -13.33 -21.21 6.64
C ILE A 34 -13.23 -21.60 8.13
N SER A 35 -14.08 -22.52 8.60
CA SER A 35 -14.10 -23.00 9.99
C SER A 35 -12.75 -23.56 10.41
N ARG A 36 -12.11 -24.34 9.54
CA ARG A 36 -10.78 -24.93 9.78
C ARG A 36 -9.69 -23.88 9.79
N LYS A 37 -9.67 -23.00 8.77
CA LYS A 37 -8.65 -21.94 8.60
C LYS A 37 -8.64 -20.97 9.77
N LEU A 38 -9.83 -20.61 10.28
CA LEU A 38 -9.99 -19.61 11.35
C LEU A 38 -10.21 -20.23 12.74
N GLN A 39 -10.24 -21.57 12.84
CA GLN A 39 -10.50 -22.31 14.10
C GLN A 39 -11.84 -21.90 14.76
N ILE A 40 -12.87 -21.64 13.96
CA ILE A 40 -14.21 -21.25 14.41
C ILE A 40 -15.16 -22.45 14.27
N PRO A 41 -16.01 -22.75 15.27
CA PRO A 41 -17.00 -23.81 15.15
C PRO A 41 -17.92 -23.62 13.94
N LYS A 42 -18.20 -24.70 13.18
CA LYS A 42 -19.00 -24.64 11.93
C LYS A 42 -20.36 -23.99 12.10
N SER A 43 -21.03 -24.20 13.24
CA SER A 43 -22.32 -23.58 13.56
C SER A 43 -22.23 -22.07 13.67
N SER A 44 -21.23 -21.58 14.40
CA SER A 44 -20.97 -20.13 14.51
C SER A 44 -20.57 -19.51 13.17
N ALA A 45 -19.70 -20.19 12.40
CA ALA A 45 -19.31 -19.76 11.08
C ALA A 45 -20.52 -19.69 10.13
N SER A 46 -21.39 -20.70 10.14
CA SER A 46 -22.61 -20.75 9.32
C SER A 46 -23.54 -19.56 9.59
N TYR A 47 -23.71 -19.17 10.84
CA TYR A 47 -24.55 -18.03 11.21
C TYR A 47 -23.98 -16.71 10.68
N ILE A 48 -22.68 -16.49 10.89
CA ILE A 48 -22.00 -15.27 10.43
C ILE A 48 -21.97 -15.19 8.90
N LEU A 49 -21.63 -16.30 8.22
CA LEU A 49 -21.60 -16.38 6.76
C LEU A 49 -22.96 -16.06 6.12
N ARG A 50 -24.05 -16.60 6.72
CA ARG A 50 -25.42 -16.27 6.25
C ARG A 50 -25.73 -14.79 6.41
N THR A 51 -25.31 -14.16 7.51
CA THR A 51 -25.49 -12.72 7.72
C THR A 51 -24.74 -11.91 6.67
N LEU A 52 -23.46 -12.25 6.42
CA LEU A 52 -22.64 -11.59 5.42
C LEU A 52 -23.17 -11.77 3.99
N GLU A 53 -23.72 -12.94 3.68
CA GLU A 53 -24.39 -13.24 2.41
C GLU A 53 -25.68 -12.42 2.27
N THR A 54 -26.56 -12.43 3.27
CA THR A 54 -27.81 -11.66 3.26
C THR A 54 -27.55 -10.16 3.11
N GLN A 55 -26.47 -9.66 3.70
CA GLN A 55 -26.06 -8.26 3.59
C GLN A 55 -25.28 -7.94 2.30
N GLY A 56 -25.00 -8.93 1.43
CA GLY A 56 -24.31 -8.78 0.16
C GLY A 56 -22.79 -8.60 0.23
N TYR A 57 -22.20 -8.82 1.39
CA TYR A 57 -20.73 -8.82 1.57
C TYR A 57 -20.07 -10.09 1.03
N LEU A 58 -20.78 -11.20 1.06
CA LEU A 58 -20.41 -12.46 0.44
C LEU A 58 -21.51 -12.92 -0.51
N ASN A 59 -21.12 -13.68 -1.53
CA ASN A 59 -22.02 -14.44 -2.37
C ASN A 59 -21.69 -15.93 -2.23
N ARG A 60 -22.72 -16.77 -2.13
CA ARG A 60 -22.56 -18.20 -2.13
C ARG A 60 -22.84 -18.77 -3.49
N ASP A 61 -21.88 -19.47 -4.06
CA ASP A 61 -22.06 -20.20 -5.30
C ASP A 61 -22.97 -21.42 -5.06
N ALA A 62 -24.06 -21.51 -5.81
CA ALA A 62 -25.08 -22.54 -5.62
C ALA A 62 -24.61 -23.96 -5.97
N ALA A 63 -23.64 -24.09 -6.90
CA ALA A 63 -23.16 -25.40 -7.35
C ALA A 63 -22.08 -25.96 -6.39
N SER A 64 -21.11 -25.15 -6.01
CA SER A 64 -20.00 -25.56 -5.15
C SER A 64 -20.24 -25.35 -3.66
N GLY A 65 -21.20 -24.52 -3.30
CA GLY A 65 -21.48 -24.12 -1.91
C GLY A 65 -20.39 -23.21 -1.31
N LYS A 66 -19.44 -22.75 -2.11
CA LYS A 66 -18.34 -21.86 -1.70
C LYS A 66 -18.80 -20.40 -1.62
N TYR A 67 -18.21 -19.66 -0.70
CA TYR A 67 -18.40 -18.23 -0.55
C TYR A 67 -17.32 -17.45 -1.29
N ARG A 68 -17.71 -16.42 -2.02
CA ARG A 68 -16.84 -15.43 -2.68
C ARG A 68 -17.22 -14.04 -2.20
N VAL A 69 -16.31 -13.08 -2.38
CA VAL A 69 -16.58 -11.68 -2.02
C VAL A 69 -17.75 -11.13 -2.83
N GLY A 70 -18.69 -10.49 -2.13
CA GLY A 70 -19.87 -9.85 -2.74
C GLY A 70 -19.59 -8.44 -3.24
N LEU A 71 -20.37 -7.98 -4.23
CA LEU A 71 -20.20 -6.67 -4.86
C LEU A 71 -20.41 -5.47 -3.92
N LYS A 72 -21.04 -5.66 -2.76
CA LYS A 72 -21.21 -4.60 -1.76
C LYS A 72 -19.87 -4.01 -1.28
N ILE A 73 -18.81 -4.80 -1.30
CA ILE A 73 -17.44 -4.33 -0.98
C ILE A 73 -17.00 -3.20 -1.91
N LEU A 74 -17.40 -3.21 -3.20
CA LEU A 74 -17.08 -2.13 -4.15
C LEU A 74 -17.73 -0.79 -3.75
N SER A 75 -18.94 -0.82 -3.21
CA SER A 75 -19.60 0.39 -2.72
C SER A 75 -18.89 0.99 -1.51
N LEU A 76 -18.39 0.13 -0.61
CA LEU A 76 -17.61 0.57 0.55
C LEU A 76 -16.23 1.11 0.14
N SER A 77 -15.56 0.42 -0.79
CA SER A 77 -14.25 0.87 -1.27
C SER A 77 -14.35 2.23 -1.97
N ARG A 78 -15.44 2.49 -2.72
CA ARG A 78 -15.70 3.81 -3.30
C ARG A 78 -15.80 4.88 -2.21
N GLY A 79 -16.57 4.63 -1.14
CA GLY A 79 -16.67 5.56 -0.01
C GLY A 79 -15.33 5.82 0.66
N ALA A 80 -14.51 4.80 0.84
CA ALA A 80 -13.16 4.93 1.40
C ALA A 80 -12.22 5.74 0.51
N LEU A 81 -12.36 5.63 -0.83
CA LEU A 81 -11.50 6.32 -1.80
C LEU A 81 -11.99 7.72 -2.15
N SER A 82 -13.27 8.04 -2.00
CA SER A 82 -13.87 9.33 -2.40
C SER A 82 -13.41 10.53 -1.56
N GLY A 83 -12.76 10.31 -0.41
CA GLY A 83 -12.15 11.36 0.41
C GLY A 83 -10.66 11.57 0.17
N ILE A 84 -10.07 10.96 -0.86
CA ILE A 84 -8.62 10.99 -1.13
C ILE A 84 -8.36 11.82 -2.39
N ASP A 85 -8.34 13.14 -2.26
CA ASP A 85 -8.12 14.09 -3.37
C ASP A 85 -6.82 13.80 -4.14
N VAL A 86 -5.77 13.33 -3.45
CA VAL A 86 -4.49 13.01 -4.08
C VAL A 86 -4.60 11.92 -5.17
N ARG A 87 -5.56 11.01 -5.06
CA ARG A 87 -5.77 9.96 -6.07
C ARG A 87 -6.26 10.54 -7.40
N GLU A 88 -7.24 11.44 -7.35
CA GLU A 88 -7.80 12.08 -8.55
C GLU A 88 -6.75 12.93 -9.26
N VAL A 89 -5.98 13.69 -8.49
CA VAL A 89 -4.89 14.52 -8.97
C VAL A 89 -3.77 13.68 -9.58
N ALA A 90 -3.40 12.57 -8.93
CA ALA A 90 -2.25 11.77 -9.35
C ALA A 90 -2.52 10.92 -10.60
N LEU A 91 -3.75 10.43 -10.80
CA LEU A 91 -4.05 9.44 -11.84
C LEU A 91 -3.64 9.86 -13.25
N PRO A 92 -3.93 11.09 -13.76
CA PRO A 92 -3.48 11.51 -15.09
C PRO A 92 -1.95 11.60 -15.20
N ILE A 93 -1.27 12.04 -14.12
CA ILE A 93 0.19 12.15 -14.08
C ILE A 93 0.83 10.75 -14.05
N MET A 94 0.25 9.81 -13.31
CA MET A 94 0.71 8.42 -13.27
C MET A 94 0.58 7.73 -14.64
N ARG A 95 -0.51 7.97 -15.38
CA ARG A 95 -0.68 7.44 -16.75
C ARG A 95 0.43 7.92 -17.67
N HIS A 96 0.70 9.21 -17.68
CA HIS A 96 1.79 9.78 -18.45
C HIS A 96 3.17 9.23 -18.04
N LEU A 97 3.38 9.02 -16.73
CA LEU A 97 4.63 8.45 -16.22
C LEU A 97 4.82 6.99 -16.69
N VAL A 98 3.74 6.20 -16.72
CA VAL A 98 3.74 4.81 -17.23
C VAL A 98 4.02 4.78 -18.74
N GLU A 99 3.40 5.66 -19.53
CA GLU A 99 3.68 5.81 -20.96
C GLU A 99 5.15 6.10 -21.23
N LYS A 100 5.76 6.99 -20.44
CA LYS A 100 7.17 7.42 -20.57
C LYS A 100 8.16 6.35 -20.15
N THR A 101 7.82 5.52 -19.15
CA THR A 101 8.77 4.60 -18.51
C THR A 101 8.53 3.13 -18.82
N SER A 102 7.34 2.78 -19.25
CA SER A 102 6.87 1.39 -19.42
C SER A 102 7.01 0.55 -18.13
N LEU A 103 6.91 1.20 -16.97
CA LEU A 103 6.95 0.55 -15.65
C LEU A 103 5.60 0.66 -14.95
N THR A 104 5.30 -0.29 -14.06
CA THR A 104 4.10 -0.21 -13.22
C THR A 104 4.23 0.94 -12.22
N CYS A 105 3.23 1.82 -12.19
CA CYS A 105 3.18 2.96 -11.27
C CYS A 105 2.18 2.70 -10.15
N HIS A 106 2.56 3.03 -8.92
CA HIS A 106 1.73 2.93 -7.72
C HIS A 106 1.64 4.27 -7.01
N LEU A 107 0.48 4.57 -6.44
CA LEU A 107 0.29 5.63 -5.46
C LEU A 107 0.00 4.99 -4.12
N ALA A 108 0.72 5.38 -3.08
CA ALA A 108 0.55 4.85 -1.73
C ALA A 108 0.39 5.96 -0.70
N ILE A 109 -0.40 5.71 0.31
CA ILE A 109 -0.53 6.52 1.52
C ILE A 109 -0.07 5.73 2.74
N LEU A 110 0.22 6.44 3.83
CA LEU A 110 0.54 5.82 5.10
C LEU A 110 -0.74 5.60 5.91
N ASP A 111 -1.06 4.34 6.23
CA ASP A 111 -2.17 3.97 7.09
C ASP A 111 -1.67 3.10 8.25
N GLY A 112 -1.65 3.67 9.47
CA GLY A 112 -0.97 3.06 10.60
C GLY A 112 0.51 2.82 10.29
N PRO A 113 1.03 1.61 10.54
CA PRO A 113 2.44 1.25 10.31
C PRO A 113 2.73 0.76 8.88
N GLU A 114 1.80 0.85 7.94
CA GLU A 114 1.90 0.27 6.61
C GLU A 114 1.65 1.30 5.50
N ALA A 115 2.28 1.08 4.36
CA ALA A 115 1.94 1.79 3.13
C ALA A 115 0.81 1.04 2.41
N VAL A 116 -0.26 1.75 2.03
CA VAL A 116 -1.40 1.17 1.32
C VAL A 116 -1.46 1.73 -0.09
N TYR A 117 -1.52 0.87 -1.08
CA TYR A 117 -1.75 1.29 -2.46
C TYR A 117 -3.18 1.77 -2.64
N ILE A 118 -3.35 3.03 -3.06
CA ILE A 118 -4.66 3.64 -3.35
C ILE A 118 -4.91 3.79 -4.85
N GLU A 119 -3.87 3.67 -5.68
CA GLU A 119 -3.98 3.64 -7.14
C GLU A 119 -2.85 2.82 -7.75
N LYS A 120 -3.11 2.21 -8.91
CA LYS A 120 -2.17 1.44 -9.72
C LYS A 120 -2.43 1.69 -11.19
N VAL A 121 -1.36 1.98 -11.94
CA VAL A 121 -1.39 2.06 -13.40
C VAL A 121 -0.33 1.11 -13.96
N GLU A 122 -0.73 0.23 -14.88
CA GLU A 122 0.14 -0.75 -15.50
C GLU A 122 0.39 -0.42 -16.98
N PRO A 123 1.61 -0.63 -17.47
CA PRO A 123 1.86 -0.60 -18.91
C PRO A 123 1.21 -1.82 -19.59
N PRO A 124 0.87 -1.72 -20.87
CA PRO A 124 0.51 -2.90 -21.64
C PRO A 124 1.72 -3.86 -21.72
N GLY A 125 1.49 -5.17 -21.60
CA GLY A 125 2.55 -6.17 -21.70
C GLY A 125 2.34 -7.40 -20.83
N PHE A 126 3.33 -8.31 -20.86
CA PHE A 126 3.27 -9.59 -20.14
C PHE A 126 3.85 -9.53 -18.71
N ILE A 127 4.73 -8.55 -18.43
CA ILE A 127 5.33 -8.39 -17.10
C ILE A 127 4.35 -7.59 -16.24
N ARG A 128 3.80 -8.22 -15.23
CA ARG A 128 2.88 -7.58 -14.28
C ARG A 128 3.43 -7.68 -12.87
N MET A 129 3.27 -6.60 -12.11
CA MET A 129 3.52 -6.63 -10.68
C MET A 129 2.31 -7.23 -9.98
N ASP A 130 2.54 -8.26 -9.15
CA ASP A 130 1.50 -8.84 -8.29
C ASP A 130 1.14 -7.88 -7.16
N THR A 131 0.41 -6.83 -7.52
CA THR A 131 -0.03 -5.76 -6.63
C THR A 131 -1.44 -5.30 -7.03
N TRP A 132 -2.19 -4.75 -6.07
CA TRP A 132 -3.55 -4.25 -6.27
C TRP A 132 -3.85 -3.07 -5.35
N VAL A 133 -4.87 -2.29 -5.66
CA VAL A 133 -5.40 -1.22 -4.80
C VAL A 133 -5.92 -1.84 -3.50
N GLY A 134 -5.53 -1.28 -2.36
CA GLY A 134 -5.81 -1.82 -1.03
C GLY A 134 -4.71 -2.75 -0.48
N ARG A 135 -3.71 -3.15 -1.28
CA ARG A 135 -2.58 -3.94 -0.78
C ARG A 135 -1.76 -3.15 0.23
N ARG A 136 -1.52 -3.78 1.38
CA ARG A 136 -0.72 -3.22 2.48
C ARG A 136 0.72 -3.69 2.37
N MET A 137 1.64 -2.75 2.46
CA MET A 137 3.06 -2.98 2.23
C MET A 137 3.89 -2.54 3.43
N ARG A 138 4.95 -3.28 3.74
CA ARG A 138 5.89 -2.95 4.80
C ARG A 138 6.70 -1.70 4.46
N VAL A 139 6.69 -0.71 5.34
CA VAL A 139 7.37 0.58 5.09
C VAL A 139 8.89 0.45 5.00
N HIS A 140 9.51 -0.51 5.68
CA HIS A 140 10.97 -0.69 5.69
C HIS A 140 11.52 -1.36 4.42
N ALA A 141 10.71 -2.14 3.72
CA ALA A 141 11.15 -2.99 2.60
C ALA A 141 10.69 -2.49 1.23
N THR A 142 9.91 -1.41 1.16
CA THR A 142 9.39 -0.88 -0.10
C THR A 142 9.81 0.55 -0.36
N SER A 143 10.03 0.91 -1.62
CA SER A 143 10.41 2.27 -2.01
C SER A 143 9.35 3.30 -1.61
N VAL A 144 8.07 3.03 -1.85
CA VAL A 144 6.98 3.93 -1.45
C VAL A 144 6.86 4.05 0.07
N GLY A 145 7.03 2.95 0.80
CA GLY A 145 7.02 2.95 2.27
C GLY A 145 8.16 3.77 2.85
N LYS A 146 9.39 3.57 2.38
CA LYS A 146 10.55 4.37 2.80
C LYS A 146 10.36 5.85 2.45
N ALA A 147 9.81 6.18 1.27
CA ALA A 147 9.54 7.56 0.90
C ALA A 147 8.49 8.21 1.81
N LEU A 148 7.45 7.49 2.22
CA LEU A 148 6.44 7.99 3.16
C LEU A 148 7.05 8.28 4.55
N VAL A 149 7.72 7.29 5.15
CA VAL A 149 8.21 7.42 6.53
C VAL A 149 9.44 8.31 6.66
N ALA A 150 10.16 8.59 5.57
CA ALA A 150 11.29 9.52 5.59
C ALA A 150 10.89 10.94 6.00
N TYR A 151 9.67 11.38 5.70
CA TYR A 151 9.23 12.76 5.88
C TYR A 151 8.23 12.99 7.02
N ILE A 152 7.89 11.95 7.79
CA ILE A 152 7.09 12.12 9.01
C ILE A 152 7.99 12.50 10.20
N PRO A 153 7.43 13.10 11.29
CA PRO A 153 8.16 13.41 12.50
C PRO A 153 8.89 12.20 13.09
N GLN A 154 10.05 12.42 13.71
CA GLN A 154 10.92 11.34 14.20
C GLN A 154 10.22 10.41 15.19
N GLU A 155 9.54 10.95 16.18
CA GLU A 155 8.79 10.16 17.18
C GLU A 155 7.76 9.23 16.53
N ARG A 156 6.97 9.76 15.57
CA ARG A 156 5.99 8.98 14.83
C ARG A 156 6.66 7.90 13.96
N ARG A 157 7.81 8.21 13.38
CA ARG A 157 8.59 7.28 12.57
C ARG A 157 9.09 6.10 13.38
N GLU A 158 9.69 6.37 14.55
CA GLU A 158 10.18 5.35 15.46
C GLU A 158 9.04 4.46 15.96
N LYS A 159 7.91 5.06 16.32
CA LYS A 159 6.70 4.32 16.70
C LYS A 159 6.22 3.38 15.59
N ILE A 160 6.04 3.89 14.37
CA ILE A 160 5.58 3.11 13.21
C ILE A 160 6.49 1.93 12.93
N VAL A 161 7.81 2.14 13.00
CA VAL A 161 8.79 1.08 12.74
C VAL A 161 8.83 0.06 13.87
N SER A 162 8.58 0.47 15.13
CA SER A 162 8.56 -0.43 16.29
C SER A 162 7.25 -1.24 16.41
N GLU A 163 6.12 -0.72 15.93
CA GLU A 163 4.81 -1.39 16.00
C GLU A 163 4.75 -2.69 15.17
N ARG A 164 5.61 -2.82 14.17
CA ARG A 164 5.69 -4.02 13.34
C ARG A 164 7.13 -4.49 13.20
N ALA A 165 7.34 -5.77 13.38
CA ALA A 165 8.64 -6.37 13.13
C ALA A 165 9.12 -6.07 11.70
N MET A 166 10.39 -5.68 11.57
CA MET A 166 11.04 -5.54 10.27
C MET A 166 11.36 -6.93 9.71
N GLU A 167 10.32 -7.59 9.21
CA GLU A 167 10.37 -8.94 8.69
C GLU A 167 11.36 -9.05 7.52
N LYS A 168 12.24 -10.03 7.56
CA LYS A 168 13.17 -10.33 6.49
C LYS A 168 12.44 -11.02 5.34
N ARG A 169 12.31 -10.36 4.21
CA ARG A 169 11.67 -10.89 2.99
C ARG A 169 12.69 -11.46 2.00
N THR A 170 13.87 -10.84 1.95
CA THR A 170 14.98 -11.26 1.10
C THR A 170 16.30 -11.12 1.89
N PRO A 171 17.43 -11.63 1.37
CA PRO A 171 18.73 -11.34 1.95
C PRO A 171 19.11 -9.85 1.99
N LYS A 172 18.49 -9.01 1.13
CA LYS A 172 18.76 -7.58 1.04
C LYS A 172 17.89 -6.71 1.94
N THR A 173 16.81 -7.26 2.52
CA THR A 173 15.87 -6.52 3.37
C THR A 173 16.59 -5.83 4.54
N ILE A 174 16.27 -4.58 4.77
CA ILE A 174 16.72 -3.84 5.96
C ILE A 174 15.89 -4.33 7.16
N THR A 175 16.56 -4.92 8.15
CA THR A 175 15.90 -5.57 9.30
C THR A 175 16.27 -4.93 10.65
N THR A 176 16.99 -3.81 10.65
CA THR A 176 17.39 -3.13 11.89
C THR A 176 17.06 -1.63 11.81
N LEU A 177 16.57 -1.06 12.91
CA LEU A 177 16.20 0.35 13.00
C LEU A 177 17.37 1.29 12.64
N PRO A 178 18.61 1.12 13.14
CA PRO A 178 19.71 2.02 12.77
C PRO A 178 20.00 2.04 11.27
N ARG A 179 19.95 0.89 10.59
CA ARG A 179 20.13 0.83 9.13
C ARG A 179 19.00 1.50 8.39
N LEU A 180 17.75 1.31 8.85
CA LEU A 180 16.60 1.98 8.25
C LEU A 180 16.69 3.49 8.43
N LEU A 181 17.00 4.00 9.61
CA LEU A 181 17.14 5.44 9.85
C LEU A 181 18.22 6.06 8.95
N LYS A 182 19.37 5.41 8.77
CA LYS A 182 20.41 5.84 7.83
C LYS A 182 19.90 5.87 6.38
N GLU A 183 19.12 4.88 5.96
CA GLU A 183 18.52 4.86 4.62
C GLU A 183 17.50 5.99 4.46
N LEU A 184 16.68 6.27 5.47
CA LEU A 184 15.70 7.36 5.43
C LEU A 184 16.35 8.76 5.35
N GLU A 185 17.52 8.97 5.99
CA GLU A 185 18.28 10.21 5.81
C GLU A 185 18.79 10.36 4.37
N LYS A 186 19.25 9.26 3.76
CA LYS A 186 19.61 9.25 2.34
C LYS A 186 18.41 9.60 1.46
N VAL A 187 17.22 9.03 1.76
CA VAL A 187 15.98 9.34 1.05
C VAL A 187 15.65 10.84 1.12
N ARG A 188 15.79 11.46 2.30
CA ARG A 188 15.58 12.91 2.47
C ARG A 188 16.54 13.75 1.64
N THR A 189 17.81 13.37 1.60
CA THR A 189 18.85 14.11 0.88
C THR A 189 18.66 14.03 -0.64
N GLN A 190 18.37 12.84 -1.16
CA GLN A 190 18.25 12.61 -2.61
C GLN A 190 16.83 12.85 -3.16
N GLY A 191 15.79 12.83 -2.29
CA GLY A 191 14.39 13.06 -2.65
C GLY A 191 13.67 11.85 -3.24
N TYR A 192 14.22 10.65 -3.10
CA TYR A 192 13.57 9.41 -3.52
C TYR A 192 14.13 8.22 -2.72
N ALA A 193 13.38 7.13 -2.68
CA ALA A 193 13.78 5.86 -2.08
C ALA A 193 13.93 4.78 -3.15
N VAL A 194 14.77 3.80 -2.88
CA VAL A 194 14.96 2.61 -3.72
C VAL A 194 14.64 1.36 -2.90
N ASP A 195 13.88 0.45 -3.47
CA ASP A 195 13.80 -0.95 -3.04
C ASP A 195 14.61 -1.76 -4.05
N ASP A 196 15.84 -2.14 -3.68
CA ASP A 196 16.72 -2.96 -4.50
C ASP A 196 16.65 -4.42 -4.08
N GLU A 197 15.58 -5.09 -4.53
CA GLU A 197 15.28 -6.47 -4.18
C GLU A 197 15.07 -6.69 -2.66
N GLU A 198 14.70 -5.65 -1.92
CA GLU A 198 14.48 -5.75 -0.47
C GLU A 198 13.15 -6.42 -0.15
N ASN A 199 12.11 -6.17 -0.97
CA ASN A 199 10.79 -6.76 -0.81
C ASN A 199 10.64 -8.07 -1.61
N ASN A 200 11.10 -8.13 -2.85
CA ASN A 200 11.09 -9.31 -3.70
C ASN A 200 12.35 -9.39 -4.55
N LEU A 201 12.97 -10.58 -4.62
CA LEU A 201 14.10 -10.84 -5.51
C LEU A 201 13.69 -10.64 -6.98
N GLY A 202 14.60 -10.10 -7.79
CA GLY A 202 14.37 -9.80 -9.19
C GLY A 202 13.57 -8.53 -9.47
N ALA A 203 13.04 -7.86 -8.43
CA ALA A 203 12.32 -6.59 -8.55
C ALA A 203 13.16 -5.42 -8.04
N ARG A 204 13.09 -4.28 -8.73
CA ARG A 204 13.65 -3.01 -8.25
C ARG A 204 12.62 -1.91 -8.42
N CYS A 205 12.40 -1.15 -7.34
CA CYS A 205 11.40 -0.11 -7.30
C CYS A 205 12.02 1.21 -6.83
N VAL A 206 11.46 2.32 -7.32
CA VAL A 206 11.80 3.67 -6.87
C VAL A 206 10.53 4.39 -6.41
N GLY A 207 10.61 5.16 -5.32
CA GLY A 207 9.47 5.88 -4.75
C GLY A 207 9.85 7.32 -4.41
N ALA A 208 8.97 8.27 -4.69
CA ALA A 208 9.17 9.68 -4.39
C ALA A 208 8.02 10.24 -3.55
N PRO A 209 8.29 11.16 -2.61
CA PRO A 209 7.28 11.75 -1.73
C PRO A 209 6.37 12.72 -2.49
N VAL A 210 5.11 12.74 -2.10
CA VAL A 210 4.11 13.72 -2.53
C VAL A 210 3.67 14.51 -1.31
N PHE A 211 3.75 15.84 -1.39
CA PHE A 211 3.45 16.76 -0.29
C PHE A 211 2.15 17.52 -0.52
N ASN A 212 1.43 17.81 0.54
CA ASN A 212 0.24 18.66 0.51
C ASN A 212 0.60 20.15 0.69
N GLN A 213 -0.42 21.02 0.68
CA GLN A 213 -0.29 22.47 0.83
C GLN A 213 0.48 22.90 2.07
N GLN A 214 0.39 22.13 3.17
CA GLN A 214 1.08 22.41 4.43
C GLN A 214 2.55 21.94 4.41
N GLY A 215 3.00 21.30 3.33
CA GLY A 215 4.33 20.69 3.24
C GLY A 215 4.47 19.38 4.00
N ALA A 216 3.36 18.81 4.45
CA ALA A 216 3.34 17.48 5.06
C ALA A 216 3.30 16.40 3.96
N ILE A 217 3.85 15.22 4.30
CA ILE A 217 3.76 14.05 3.41
C ILE A 217 2.31 13.59 3.30
N GLU A 218 1.79 13.55 2.09
CA GLU A 218 0.41 13.11 1.79
C GLU A 218 0.40 11.71 1.21
N ALA A 219 1.28 11.47 0.25
CA ALA A 219 1.37 10.18 -0.45
C ALA A 219 2.81 9.92 -0.91
N SER A 220 3.03 8.78 -1.52
CA SER A 220 4.23 8.47 -2.32
C SER A 220 3.82 7.87 -3.65
N VAL A 221 4.40 8.38 -4.74
CA VAL A 221 4.31 7.77 -6.05
C VAL A 221 5.54 6.90 -6.29
N GLY A 222 5.36 5.70 -6.86
CA GLY A 222 6.45 4.75 -7.08
C GLY A 222 6.37 4.07 -8.43
N LEU A 223 7.52 3.72 -8.97
CA LEU A 223 7.68 2.90 -10.17
C LEU A 223 8.30 1.56 -9.80
N SER A 224 7.77 0.50 -10.35
CA SER A 224 8.20 -0.88 -10.10
C SER A 224 8.48 -1.60 -11.40
N GLY A 225 9.60 -2.31 -11.46
CA GLY A 225 10.00 -3.12 -12.60
C GLY A 225 10.92 -4.25 -12.17
N THR A 226 11.35 -5.06 -13.14
CA THR A 226 12.41 -6.05 -12.93
C THR A 226 13.78 -5.36 -12.81
N ILE A 227 14.77 -6.04 -12.24
CA ILE A 227 16.16 -5.54 -12.19
C ILE A 227 16.75 -5.28 -13.59
N GLY A 228 16.23 -5.97 -14.63
CA GLY A 228 16.61 -5.70 -16.03
C GLY A 228 16.04 -4.40 -16.57
N GLN A 229 14.82 -4.04 -16.17
CA GLN A 229 14.17 -2.79 -16.57
C GLN A 229 14.69 -1.59 -15.75
N VAL A 230 14.92 -1.77 -14.45
CA VAL A 230 15.41 -0.73 -13.52
C VAL A 230 16.85 -1.08 -13.14
N ASN A 231 17.80 -0.68 -13.95
CA ASN A 231 19.23 -0.98 -13.82
C ASN A 231 20.08 0.31 -13.75
N ALA A 232 21.38 0.18 -13.63
CA ALA A 232 22.28 1.35 -13.50
C ALA A 232 22.19 2.34 -14.66
N GLN A 233 21.88 1.88 -15.88
CA GLN A 233 21.78 2.73 -17.07
C GLN A 233 20.43 3.48 -17.13
N THR A 234 19.34 2.82 -16.74
CA THR A 234 17.97 3.37 -16.81
C THR A 234 17.57 4.16 -15.57
N MET A 235 18.16 3.85 -14.40
CA MET A 235 17.83 4.44 -13.10
C MET A 235 17.85 5.98 -13.10
N PRO A 236 18.85 6.69 -13.63
CA PRO A 236 18.86 8.15 -13.59
C PRO A 236 17.64 8.77 -14.28
N ARG A 237 17.27 8.29 -15.47
CA ARG A 237 16.11 8.74 -16.23
C ARG A 237 14.79 8.41 -15.52
N ILE A 238 14.70 7.22 -14.92
CA ILE A 238 13.50 6.77 -14.18
C ILE A 238 13.30 7.66 -12.94
N VAL A 239 14.35 7.90 -12.17
CA VAL A 239 14.31 8.76 -10.97
C VAL A 239 13.93 10.19 -11.31
N GLU A 240 14.50 10.77 -12.38
CA GLU A 240 14.15 12.11 -12.84
C GLU A 240 12.65 12.21 -13.18
N ALA A 241 12.15 11.31 -14.02
CA ALA A 241 10.74 11.27 -14.40
C ALA A 241 9.82 11.09 -13.19
N LEU A 242 10.20 10.22 -12.23
CA LEU A 242 9.44 9.99 -11.01
C LEU A 242 9.40 11.23 -10.11
N LYS A 243 10.55 11.90 -9.90
CA LYS A 243 10.63 13.13 -9.09
C LYS A 243 9.82 14.26 -9.71
N ASP A 244 9.82 14.37 -11.02
CA ASP A 244 9.01 15.36 -11.75
C ASP A 244 7.52 15.08 -11.58
N ALA A 245 7.09 13.82 -11.70
CA ALA A 245 5.71 13.43 -11.45
C ALA A 245 5.29 13.71 -10.00
N ALA A 246 6.09 13.34 -9.02
CA ALA A 246 5.83 13.59 -7.59
C ALA A 246 5.70 15.09 -7.30
N ARG A 247 6.56 15.92 -7.92
CA ARG A 247 6.50 17.38 -7.81
C ARG A 247 5.23 17.94 -8.43
N HIS A 248 4.83 17.49 -9.62
CA HIS A 248 3.60 17.93 -10.27
C HIS A 248 2.37 17.58 -9.44
N ILE A 249 2.28 16.35 -8.90
CA ILE A 249 1.19 15.97 -8.00
C ILE A 249 1.17 16.90 -6.78
N SER A 250 2.32 17.12 -6.13
CA SER A 250 2.41 17.99 -4.96
C SER A 250 1.99 19.44 -5.27
N MET A 251 2.40 19.98 -6.41
CA MET A 251 2.00 21.33 -6.84
C MET A 251 0.48 21.44 -7.05
N GLN A 252 -0.16 20.44 -7.64
CA GLN A 252 -1.61 20.41 -7.80
C GLN A 252 -2.36 20.28 -6.47
N LEU A 253 -1.72 19.67 -5.44
CA LEU A 253 -2.21 19.65 -4.06
C LEU A 253 -1.89 20.95 -3.28
N GLY A 254 -1.39 22.00 -3.98
CA GLY A 254 -1.10 23.30 -3.38
C GLY A 254 0.26 23.42 -2.71
N TYR A 255 1.13 22.40 -2.80
CA TYR A 255 2.49 22.47 -2.26
C TYR A 255 3.32 23.52 -3.01
N ARG A 256 3.96 24.40 -2.26
CA ARG A 256 4.96 25.35 -2.76
C ARG A 256 6.29 25.04 -2.10
N ALA A 257 7.25 24.56 -2.89
CA ALA A 257 8.59 24.33 -2.38
C ALA A 257 9.15 25.63 -1.76
N PRO A 258 9.74 25.58 -0.55
CA PRO A 258 10.42 26.75 0.01
C PRO A 258 11.46 27.23 -1.00
N HIS A 259 11.43 28.53 -1.34
CA HIS A 259 12.46 29.13 -2.17
C HIS A 259 13.80 28.88 -1.48
N ARG A 260 14.69 28.10 -2.12
CA ARG A 260 16.11 28.14 -1.74
C ARG A 260 16.53 29.60 -1.88
N ARG A 261 16.70 30.30 -0.76
CA ARG A 261 17.48 31.53 -0.78
C ARG A 261 18.85 31.10 -1.31
N VAL A 262 19.14 31.48 -2.55
CA VAL A 262 20.50 31.43 -3.07
C VAL A 262 21.26 32.40 -2.15
N GLY A 263 22.15 31.81 -1.35
CA GLY A 263 22.91 32.56 -0.35
C GLY A 263 23.68 33.72 -1.01
N ALA A 264 23.61 34.83 -0.32
CA ALA A 264 24.52 35.95 -0.55
C ALA A 264 25.93 35.55 -0.15
#